data_3f8a77d7cb0a8b1bcb5bb5b29a22e3cb
#
_entry.id   3f8a77d7cb0a8b1bcb5bb5b29a22e3cb
#
_cell.length_a   1.000
_cell.length_b   1.000
_cell.length_c   1.000
_cell.angle_alpha   90.00
_cell.angle_beta   90.00
_cell.angle_gamma   90.00
#
_symmetry.space_group_name_H-M   'P 1'
#
loop_
_entity.id
_entity.type
_entity.pdbx_description
1 polymer ?
#
loop_
_entity_poly.entity_id
_entity_poly.type
_entity_poly.pdbx_seq_one_letter_code
_entity_poly.pdbx_strand_id
1 'polypeptide(L)'
;MNRTEKFTKLASDVIWDLVVIGGGATGLGTALDASLRGYSVLLLESHDFAGGTSSRSTKLLHGGVRYLGQGNIGLVREALQERRAILDIAPHVTAPLAFVMPSYARWRMAFYGIGLKLYDLLAGDSRLGKTQWLSKTETERLLPGVQRDGLLGGVKYWDAQFDDARLALSIARSAELAGAVILNHTTVTALRPVTQATDIEADAKWTVAWIDQRRSERGVVRARCVVNATGVWVDEVTGMLPPRGEKPSRKMVTPSQGVHLVVERSFLKGDTALLVPKTEDGRVLFAIPWLGSLILGTTDTLRDDAPREPKAREEEIAFILREAGKALSRSPSRADVRSVWVGLRPLVAPKKSKSTQKISREHTIELSAPAMLTVTGGKWTTYRSMAEDVLGEIQENKLLPLRGKCQTLAHRLSGSQGAQPHSLTDSPGLHLYGGLSAEVEKYDGASDDIGLGMTAAMVRYAVHQEFAMTVEDVLARRWRALFLDARAALQMAPRVAEIMRGENGLDPDLDPFVALCHHYLLDASAPAAD
;
A
#
# COMPACT_ATOMS: atom_id res chain seq x y z
N MET A 1 -15.14 -5.67 17.85
CA MET A 1 -14.81 -5.13 19.22
C MET A 1 -14.61 -3.63 19.13
N ASN A 2 -15.17 -2.83 20.05
CA ASN A 2 -14.82 -1.42 20.14
C ASN A 2 -13.41 -1.24 20.74
N ARG A 3 -12.82 -0.02 20.63
CA ARG A 3 -11.43 0.23 21.08
C ARG A 3 -11.24 -0.04 22.58
N THR A 4 -12.22 0.32 23.42
CA THR A 4 -12.16 0.11 24.88
C THR A 4 -12.11 -1.39 25.22
N GLU A 5 -12.95 -2.21 24.58
CA GLU A 5 -12.93 -3.67 24.74
C GLU A 5 -11.57 -4.27 24.35
N LYS A 6 -10.96 -3.75 23.27
CA LYS A 6 -9.61 -4.17 22.86
C LYS A 6 -8.56 -3.89 23.94
N PHE A 7 -8.57 -2.69 24.53
CA PHE A 7 -7.64 -2.36 25.61
C PHE A 7 -7.91 -3.16 26.88
N THR A 8 -9.18 -3.44 27.22
CA THR A 8 -9.50 -4.37 28.32
C THR A 8 -8.86 -5.74 28.09
N LYS A 9 -8.89 -6.23 26.85
CA LYS A 9 -8.24 -7.51 26.50
C LYS A 9 -6.71 -7.42 26.56
N LEU A 10 -6.09 -6.27 26.24
CA LEU A 10 -4.65 -6.06 26.41
C LEU A 10 -4.23 -6.01 27.89
N ALA A 11 -5.10 -5.50 28.76
CA ALA A 11 -4.84 -5.43 30.20
C ALA A 11 -5.03 -6.78 30.92
N SER A 12 -5.55 -7.81 30.24
CA SER A 12 -5.72 -9.14 30.80
C SER A 12 -4.40 -9.94 30.74
N ASP A 13 -4.29 -10.99 31.59
CA ASP A 13 -3.09 -11.86 31.65
C ASP A 13 -2.98 -12.84 30.46
N VAL A 14 -3.50 -12.48 29.30
CA VAL A 14 -3.45 -13.30 28.09
C VAL A 14 -2.02 -13.35 27.53
N ILE A 15 -1.54 -14.56 27.25
CA ILE A 15 -0.32 -14.77 26.45
C ILE A 15 -0.76 -14.94 24.99
N TRP A 16 -0.40 -13.96 24.15
CA TRP A 16 -0.70 -14.00 22.72
C TRP A 16 0.18 -15.03 22.00
N ASP A 17 -0.40 -15.83 21.12
CA ASP A 17 0.41 -16.70 20.27
C ASP A 17 1.33 -15.85 19.39
N LEU A 18 0.78 -14.78 18.80
CA LEU A 18 1.52 -13.92 17.89
C LEU A 18 1.24 -12.44 18.14
N VAL A 19 2.30 -11.66 18.35
CA VAL A 19 2.24 -10.20 18.29
C VAL A 19 2.88 -9.72 16.99
N VAL A 20 2.11 -9.02 16.15
CA VAL A 20 2.57 -8.42 14.89
C VAL A 20 2.79 -6.93 15.10
N ILE A 21 3.97 -6.42 14.78
CA ILE A 21 4.33 -5.01 14.86
C ILE A 21 4.34 -4.44 13.44
N GLY A 22 3.46 -3.46 13.19
CA GLY A 22 3.30 -2.80 11.90
C GLY A 22 2.01 -3.17 11.18
N GLY A 23 1.20 -2.18 10.85
CA GLY A 23 -0.10 -2.28 10.18
C GLY A 23 -0.05 -1.99 8.67
N GLY A 24 1.08 -2.29 8.02
CA GLY A 24 1.20 -2.30 6.57
C GLY A 24 0.64 -3.59 5.94
N ALA A 25 0.70 -3.70 4.61
CA ALA A 25 0.17 -4.85 3.86
C ALA A 25 0.67 -6.20 4.40
N THR A 26 1.98 -6.32 4.68
CA THR A 26 2.59 -7.55 5.19
C THR A 26 2.10 -7.90 6.59
N GLY A 27 2.10 -6.93 7.51
CA GLY A 27 1.66 -7.17 8.89
C GLY A 27 0.16 -7.50 8.97
N LEU A 28 -0.68 -6.77 8.23
CA LEU A 28 -2.12 -7.05 8.16
C LEU A 28 -2.39 -8.43 7.52
N GLY A 29 -1.67 -8.78 6.45
CA GLY A 29 -1.75 -10.09 5.83
C GLY A 29 -1.35 -11.22 6.80
N THR A 30 -0.25 -11.03 7.53
CA THR A 30 0.23 -11.98 8.55
C THR A 30 -0.80 -12.14 9.69
N ALA A 31 -1.39 -11.04 10.16
CA ALA A 31 -2.42 -11.08 11.19
C ALA A 31 -3.67 -11.83 10.71
N LEU A 32 -4.09 -11.59 9.48
CA LEU A 32 -5.24 -12.30 8.88
C LEU A 32 -4.96 -13.79 8.74
N ASP A 33 -3.84 -14.19 8.12
CA ASP A 33 -3.52 -15.60 7.91
C ASP A 33 -3.37 -16.35 9.24
N ALA A 34 -2.68 -15.76 10.21
CA ALA A 34 -2.52 -16.34 11.55
C ALA A 34 -3.87 -16.53 12.26
N SER A 35 -4.76 -15.52 12.19
CA SER A 35 -6.09 -15.62 12.82
C SER A 35 -6.98 -16.66 12.17
N LEU A 36 -6.95 -16.76 10.83
CA LEU A 36 -7.70 -17.80 10.09
C LEU A 36 -7.17 -19.21 10.39
N ARG A 37 -5.90 -19.36 10.73
CA ARG A 37 -5.34 -20.62 11.22
C ARG A 37 -5.69 -20.93 12.68
N GLY A 38 -6.32 -19.98 13.41
CA GLY A 38 -6.77 -20.14 14.80
C GLY A 38 -5.75 -19.74 15.86
N TYR A 39 -4.72 -18.96 15.52
CA TYR A 39 -3.82 -18.35 16.52
C TYR A 39 -4.48 -17.14 17.18
N SER A 40 -4.16 -16.90 18.45
CA SER A 40 -4.49 -15.64 19.13
C SER A 40 -3.50 -14.57 18.66
N VAL A 41 -4.02 -13.53 17.96
CA VAL A 41 -3.20 -12.51 17.30
C VAL A 41 -3.48 -11.13 17.85
N LEU A 42 -2.39 -10.40 18.17
CA LEU A 42 -2.41 -8.96 18.45
C LEU A 42 -1.58 -8.25 17.38
N LEU A 43 -2.15 -7.24 16.71
CA LEU A 43 -1.40 -6.35 15.83
C LEU A 43 -1.39 -4.94 16.40
N LEU A 44 -0.18 -4.35 16.49
CA LEU A 44 0.06 -2.98 16.95
C LEU A 44 0.67 -2.14 15.82
N GLU A 45 -0.02 -1.06 15.46
CA GLU A 45 0.46 -0.07 14.49
C GLU A 45 0.62 1.29 15.17
N SER A 46 1.81 1.87 15.05
CA SER A 46 2.18 3.12 15.73
C SER A 46 1.33 4.32 15.31
N HIS A 47 0.79 4.30 14.11
CA HIS A 47 -0.03 5.36 13.57
C HIS A 47 -1.32 4.74 13.00
N ASP A 48 -1.70 5.11 11.77
CA ASP A 48 -2.83 4.47 11.13
C ASP A 48 -2.41 3.32 10.21
N PHE A 49 -3.31 2.36 9.99
CA PHE A 49 -3.11 1.26 9.06
C PHE A 49 -2.74 1.77 7.66
N ALA A 50 -1.77 1.11 7.03
CA ALA A 50 -1.20 1.50 5.76
C ALA A 50 -0.58 2.92 5.73
N GLY A 51 -0.30 3.55 6.87
CA GLY A 51 0.25 4.92 6.95
C GLY A 51 1.58 5.13 6.24
N GLY A 52 2.38 4.08 6.05
CA GLY A 52 3.66 4.13 5.34
C GLY A 52 3.55 3.79 3.85
N THR A 53 4.45 2.92 3.37
CA THR A 53 4.57 2.48 1.96
C THR A 53 3.27 1.94 1.39
N SER A 54 2.43 1.30 2.22
CA SER A 54 1.26 0.55 1.79
C SER A 54 0.11 1.42 1.27
N SER A 55 0.08 2.73 1.50
CA SER A 55 -0.87 3.66 0.85
C SER A 55 -0.24 4.56 -0.20
N ARG A 56 1.06 4.37 -0.48
CA ARG A 56 1.86 5.23 -1.37
C ARG A 56 2.45 4.47 -2.55
N SER A 57 1.79 3.39 -2.96
CA SER A 57 2.15 2.60 -4.14
C SER A 57 1.74 3.32 -5.43
N THR A 58 2.20 2.82 -6.58
CA THR A 58 1.75 3.28 -7.91
C THR A 58 0.30 2.84 -8.23
N LYS A 59 -0.42 2.25 -7.28
CA LYS A 59 -1.80 1.73 -7.41
C LYS A 59 -1.95 0.60 -8.42
N LEU A 60 -0.89 -0.18 -8.64
CA LEU A 60 -0.86 -1.29 -9.58
C LEU A 60 -0.56 -2.61 -8.89
N LEU A 61 -1.37 -3.62 -9.18
CA LEU A 61 -1.09 -5.03 -8.92
C LEU A 61 -0.57 -5.62 -10.23
N HIS A 62 0.74 -5.82 -10.31
CA HIS A 62 1.39 -6.20 -11.57
C HIS A 62 2.34 -7.38 -11.42
N GLY A 63 2.41 -8.24 -12.45
CA GLY A 63 3.35 -9.37 -12.49
C GLY A 63 4.81 -8.95 -12.71
N GLY A 64 5.04 -7.68 -13.05
CA GLY A 64 6.39 -7.15 -13.23
C GLY A 64 7.02 -7.54 -14.56
N VAL A 65 6.45 -7.10 -15.67
CA VAL A 65 6.99 -7.31 -17.04
C VAL A 65 8.50 -7.05 -17.14
N ARG A 66 9.03 -6.11 -16.35
CA ARG A 66 10.46 -5.79 -16.30
C ARG A 66 11.33 -6.96 -15.82
N TYR A 67 10.81 -7.84 -14.94
CA TYR A 67 11.56 -9.02 -14.46
C TYR A 67 11.64 -10.12 -15.50
N LEU A 68 10.71 -10.14 -16.44
CA LEU A 68 10.80 -11.03 -17.59
C LEU A 68 12.06 -10.75 -18.42
N GLY A 69 12.38 -9.44 -18.64
CA GLY A 69 13.63 -9.03 -19.28
C GLY A 69 14.90 -9.37 -18.48
N GLN A 70 14.78 -9.72 -17.20
CA GLN A 70 15.87 -10.14 -16.31
C GLN A 70 15.94 -11.66 -16.15
N GLY A 71 15.06 -12.43 -16.82
CA GLY A 71 15.02 -13.89 -16.76
C GLY A 71 14.33 -14.49 -15.51
N ASN A 72 13.73 -13.67 -14.63
CA ASN A 72 13.07 -14.11 -13.40
C ASN A 72 11.62 -14.59 -13.65
N ILE A 73 11.49 -15.72 -14.35
CA ILE A 73 10.18 -16.29 -14.76
C ILE A 73 9.35 -16.71 -13.55
N GLY A 74 9.97 -17.28 -12.51
CA GLY A 74 9.29 -17.72 -11.28
C GLY A 74 8.57 -16.58 -10.57
N LEU A 75 9.27 -15.48 -10.33
CA LEU A 75 8.71 -14.28 -9.70
C LEU A 75 7.56 -13.66 -10.50
N VAL A 76 7.66 -13.69 -11.83
CA VAL A 76 6.59 -13.19 -12.71
C VAL A 76 5.36 -14.06 -12.58
N ARG A 77 5.51 -15.38 -12.60
CA ARG A 77 4.39 -16.34 -12.49
C ARG A 77 3.68 -16.23 -11.13
N GLU A 78 4.45 -16.20 -10.04
CA GLU A 78 3.91 -15.99 -8.69
C GLU A 78 3.13 -14.68 -8.62
N ALA A 79 3.72 -13.56 -9.03
CA ALA A 79 3.05 -12.28 -8.99
C ALA A 79 1.76 -12.23 -9.86
N LEU A 80 1.71 -12.96 -10.97
CA LEU A 80 0.50 -13.09 -11.80
C LEU A 80 -0.60 -13.90 -11.11
N GLN A 81 -0.24 -14.95 -10.40
CA GLN A 81 -1.16 -15.77 -9.61
C GLN A 81 -1.70 -14.98 -8.42
N GLU A 82 -0.83 -14.31 -7.66
CA GLU A 82 -1.23 -13.46 -6.54
C GLU A 82 -2.09 -12.27 -6.97
N ARG A 83 -1.78 -11.64 -8.10
CA ARG A 83 -2.63 -10.61 -8.71
C ARG A 83 -4.05 -11.13 -8.95
N ARG A 84 -4.18 -12.33 -9.50
CA ARG A 84 -5.48 -12.94 -9.75
C ARG A 84 -6.21 -13.24 -8.44
N ALA A 85 -5.53 -13.82 -7.46
CA ALA A 85 -6.10 -14.10 -6.14
C ALA A 85 -6.65 -12.81 -5.49
N ILE A 86 -5.89 -11.70 -5.54
CA ILE A 86 -6.34 -10.43 -4.96
C ILE A 86 -7.58 -9.88 -5.67
N LEU A 87 -7.65 -9.95 -7.01
CA LEU A 87 -8.85 -9.56 -7.76
C LEU A 87 -10.09 -10.39 -7.35
N ASP A 88 -9.91 -11.67 -7.09
CA ASP A 88 -11.00 -12.57 -6.71
C ASP A 88 -11.48 -12.35 -5.28
N ILE A 89 -10.55 -12.06 -4.33
CA ILE A 89 -10.90 -11.86 -2.91
C ILE A 89 -11.33 -10.44 -2.56
N ALA A 90 -10.98 -9.43 -3.39
CA ALA A 90 -11.25 -8.01 -3.13
C ALA A 90 -11.76 -7.22 -4.36
N PRO A 91 -12.83 -7.69 -5.06
CA PRO A 91 -13.30 -7.08 -6.32
C PRO A 91 -13.81 -5.65 -6.17
N HIS A 92 -14.14 -5.19 -4.97
CA HIS A 92 -14.64 -3.84 -4.68
C HIS A 92 -13.53 -2.77 -4.64
N VAL A 93 -12.27 -3.15 -4.51
CA VAL A 93 -11.12 -2.23 -4.43
C VAL A 93 -10.02 -2.57 -5.43
N THR A 94 -10.32 -3.46 -6.39
CA THR A 94 -9.39 -3.91 -7.42
C THR A 94 -10.10 -4.01 -8.77
N ALA A 95 -9.39 -3.73 -9.85
CA ALA A 95 -9.94 -3.86 -11.20
C ALA A 95 -8.86 -4.22 -12.22
N PRO A 96 -9.20 -4.99 -13.29
CA PRO A 96 -8.34 -5.08 -14.46
C PRO A 96 -8.12 -3.70 -15.09
N LEU A 97 -6.90 -3.43 -15.54
CA LEU A 97 -6.55 -2.19 -16.24
C LEU A 97 -5.80 -2.52 -17.53
N ALA A 98 -6.27 -1.94 -18.63
CA ALA A 98 -5.56 -1.97 -19.90
C ALA A 98 -4.42 -0.96 -19.90
N PHE A 99 -3.27 -1.37 -20.39
CA PHE A 99 -2.11 -0.52 -20.65
C PHE A 99 -1.84 -0.47 -22.13
N VAL A 100 -1.51 0.71 -22.63
CA VAL A 100 -0.97 0.87 -23.97
C VAL A 100 0.43 1.46 -23.88
N MET A 101 1.34 0.83 -24.58
CA MET A 101 2.70 1.28 -24.79
C MET A 101 2.77 1.86 -26.21
N PRO A 102 2.72 3.20 -26.37
CA PRO A 102 2.82 3.82 -27.68
C PRO A 102 4.21 3.59 -28.28
N SER A 103 4.29 3.44 -29.58
CA SER A 103 5.54 3.17 -30.28
C SER A 103 5.78 4.14 -31.42
N TYR A 104 6.97 4.71 -31.41
CA TYR A 104 7.49 5.65 -32.40
C TYR A 104 8.58 4.99 -33.28
N ALA A 105 8.78 3.66 -33.14
CA ALA A 105 9.71 2.88 -33.95
C ALA A 105 9.17 1.45 -34.13
N ARG A 106 9.16 0.96 -35.38
CA ARG A 106 8.62 -0.38 -35.70
C ARG A 106 9.30 -1.52 -34.96
N TRP A 107 10.63 -1.49 -34.83
CA TRP A 107 11.37 -2.55 -34.15
C TRP A 107 11.06 -2.61 -32.65
N ARG A 108 10.82 -1.46 -31.99
CA ARG A 108 10.42 -1.41 -30.58
C ARG A 108 9.04 -2.03 -30.39
N MET A 109 8.10 -1.73 -31.26
CA MET A 109 6.75 -2.29 -31.21
C MET A 109 6.78 -3.83 -31.33
N ALA A 110 7.61 -4.38 -32.23
CA ALA A 110 7.79 -5.82 -32.37
C ALA A 110 8.42 -6.43 -31.11
N PHE A 111 9.50 -5.84 -30.61
CA PHE A 111 10.24 -6.32 -29.43
C PHE A 111 9.33 -6.38 -28.19
N TYR A 112 8.65 -5.28 -27.86
CA TYR A 112 7.76 -5.23 -26.70
C TYR A 112 6.55 -6.14 -26.88
N GLY A 113 5.98 -6.21 -28.08
CA GLY A 113 4.84 -7.08 -28.36
C GLY A 113 5.16 -8.57 -28.15
N ILE A 114 6.34 -9.04 -28.54
CA ILE A 114 6.79 -10.41 -28.31
C ILE A 114 6.96 -10.65 -26.79
N GLY A 115 7.63 -9.74 -26.08
CA GLY A 115 7.83 -9.86 -24.64
C GLY A 115 6.51 -9.88 -23.86
N LEU A 116 5.53 -9.05 -24.24
CA LEU A 116 4.20 -9.02 -23.61
C LEU A 116 3.35 -10.25 -23.96
N LYS A 117 3.52 -10.85 -25.15
CA LYS A 117 2.89 -12.15 -25.45
C LYS A 117 3.45 -13.29 -24.60
N LEU A 118 4.75 -13.28 -24.32
CA LEU A 118 5.33 -14.22 -23.36
C LEU A 118 4.79 -13.99 -21.94
N TYR A 119 4.58 -12.75 -21.54
CA TYR A 119 3.93 -12.41 -20.28
C TYR A 119 2.49 -12.96 -20.19
N ASP A 120 1.70 -12.85 -21.27
CA ASP A 120 0.36 -13.46 -21.36
C ASP A 120 0.40 -14.99 -21.24
N LEU A 121 1.41 -15.61 -21.86
CA LEU A 121 1.59 -17.07 -21.78
C LEU A 121 1.91 -17.52 -20.35
N LEU A 122 2.78 -16.78 -19.67
CA LEU A 122 3.12 -17.06 -18.27
C LEU A 122 1.92 -16.84 -17.31
N ALA A 123 1.01 -15.94 -17.66
CA ALA A 123 -0.20 -15.71 -16.89
C ALA A 123 -1.17 -16.91 -16.94
N GLY A 124 -1.18 -17.68 -18.01
CA GLY A 124 -2.08 -18.83 -18.17
C GLY A 124 -3.54 -18.47 -17.86
N ASP A 125 -4.15 -19.16 -16.92
CA ASP A 125 -5.53 -18.93 -16.46
C ASP A 125 -5.67 -17.61 -15.66
N SER A 126 -4.57 -17.06 -15.14
CA SER A 126 -4.54 -15.76 -14.43
C SER A 126 -4.52 -14.56 -15.38
N ARG A 127 -4.65 -14.77 -16.69
CA ARG A 127 -4.64 -13.73 -17.71
C ARG A 127 -5.89 -12.87 -17.62
N LEU A 128 -5.71 -11.53 -17.62
CA LEU A 128 -6.80 -10.55 -17.56
C LEU A 128 -7.29 -10.09 -18.95
N GLY A 129 -6.49 -10.32 -19.98
CA GLY A 129 -6.80 -10.00 -21.37
C GLY A 129 -5.64 -10.37 -22.30
N LYS A 130 -5.85 -10.22 -23.61
CA LYS A 130 -4.84 -10.57 -24.62
C LYS A 130 -3.98 -9.38 -24.99
N THR A 131 -2.68 -9.59 -25.17
CA THR A 131 -1.77 -8.62 -25.78
C THR A 131 -2.12 -8.43 -27.26
N GLN A 132 -2.22 -7.18 -27.68
CA GLN A 132 -2.61 -6.77 -29.03
C GLN A 132 -1.65 -5.72 -29.57
N TRP A 133 -1.27 -5.86 -30.84
CA TRP A 133 -0.64 -4.77 -31.61
C TRP A 133 -1.74 -3.83 -32.10
N LEU A 134 -1.52 -2.55 -31.94
CA LEU A 134 -2.46 -1.50 -32.29
C LEU A 134 -1.92 -0.67 -33.44
N SER A 135 -2.78 -0.31 -34.38
CA SER A 135 -2.54 0.74 -35.36
C SER A 135 -2.41 2.11 -34.67
N LYS A 136 -1.95 3.12 -35.43
CA LYS A 136 -1.92 4.52 -34.97
C LYS A 136 -3.30 4.96 -34.47
N THR A 137 -4.32 4.77 -35.29
CA THR A 137 -5.72 5.19 -35.00
C THR A 137 -6.27 4.50 -33.75
N GLU A 138 -6.02 3.20 -33.58
CA GLU A 138 -6.44 2.48 -32.37
C GLU A 138 -5.69 2.96 -31.12
N THR A 139 -4.39 3.26 -31.25
CA THR A 139 -3.60 3.82 -30.16
C THR A 139 -4.13 5.19 -29.73
N GLU A 140 -4.40 6.09 -30.68
CA GLU A 140 -4.97 7.41 -30.39
C GLU A 140 -6.37 7.32 -29.77
N ARG A 141 -7.18 6.35 -30.20
CA ARG A 141 -8.50 6.11 -29.62
C ARG A 141 -8.45 5.62 -28.17
N LEU A 142 -7.50 4.74 -27.86
CA LEU A 142 -7.34 4.18 -26.50
C LEU A 142 -6.59 5.13 -25.55
N LEU A 143 -5.72 6.00 -26.08
CA LEU A 143 -4.99 7.02 -25.37
C LEU A 143 -5.29 8.42 -25.93
N PRO A 144 -6.51 8.95 -25.75
CA PRO A 144 -6.83 10.32 -26.21
C PRO A 144 -6.03 11.33 -25.40
N GLY A 145 -5.01 11.91 -25.98
CA GLY A 145 -4.03 12.79 -25.32
C GLY A 145 -2.58 12.30 -25.43
N VAL A 146 -2.33 11.18 -26.11
CA VAL A 146 -0.96 10.73 -26.40
C VAL A 146 -0.29 11.66 -27.44
N GLN A 147 1.03 11.82 -27.36
CA GLN A 147 1.82 12.53 -28.38
C GLN A 147 1.68 11.83 -29.73
N ARG A 148 1.26 12.60 -30.77
CA ARG A 148 0.93 12.06 -32.11
C ARG A 148 2.06 12.10 -33.11
N ASP A 149 3.02 13.03 -32.92
CA ASP A 149 4.14 13.19 -33.84
C ASP A 149 5.02 11.93 -33.85
N GLY A 150 5.22 11.36 -35.04
CA GLY A 150 5.98 10.13 -35.21
C GLY A 150 5.30 8.87 -34.65
N LEU A 151 4.08 8.94 -34.12
CA LEU A 151 3.37 7.76 -33.61
C LEU A 151 3.06 6.78 -34.75
N LEU A 152 3.52 5.54 -34.60
CA LEU A 152 3.30 4.45 -35.57
C LEU A 152 2.18 3.49 -35.13
N GLY A 153 1.92 3.39 -33.84
CA GLY A 153 0.98 2.47 -33.23
C GLY A 153 1.35 2.18 -31.79
N GLY A 154 0.92 1.04 -31.26
CA GLY A 154 1.23 0.68 -29.89
C GLY A 154 1.08 -0.81 -29.62
N VAL A 155 1.37 -1.20 -28.38
CA VAL A 155 1.09 -2.53 -27.86
C VAL A 155 0.21 -2.41 -26.64
N LYS A 156 -0.97 -3.05 -26.67
CA LYS A 156 -1.89 -3.14 -25.54
C LYS A 156 -1.60 -4.43 -24.77
N TYR A 157 -1.59 -4.33 -23.45
CA TYR A 157 -1.54 -5.47 -22.55
C TYR A 157 -2.39 -5.21 -21.30
N TRP A 158 -2.50 -6.17 -20.39
CA TRP A 158 -3.35 -6.08 -19.22
C TRP A 158 -2.57 -6.35 -17.95
N ASP A 159 -2.83 -5.52 -16.95
CA ASP A 159 -2.48 -5.75 -15.57
C ASP A 159 -3.68 -5.36 -14.68
N ALA A 160 -3.47 -5.13 -13.37
CA ALA A 160 -4.55 -4.70 -12.51
C ALA A 160 -4.18 -3.43 -11.74
N GLN A 161 -5.19 -2.66 -11.38
CA GLN A 161 -5.07 -1.53 -10.46
C GLN A 161 -5.88 -1.78 -9.19
N PHE A 162 -5.61 -1.00 -8.16
CA PHE A 162 -6.29 -1.12 -6.88
C PHE A 162 -6.26 0.18 -6.07
N ASP A 163 -7.15 0.29 -5.08
CA ASP A 163 -6.97 1.23 -3.98
C ASP A 163 -6.21 0.53 -2.86
N ASP A 164 -4.94 0.86 -2.72
CA ASP A 164 -4.02 0.20 -1.80
C ASP A 164 -4.40 0.40 -0.32
N ALA A 165 -4.87 1.58 0.07
CA ALA A 165 -5.28 1.84 1.44
C ALA A 165 -6.62 1.15 1.76
N ARG A 166 -7.60 1.17 0.84
CA ARG A 166 -8.86 0.47 1.02
C ARG A 166 -8.65 -1.05 1.06
N LEU A 167 -7.75 -1.60 0.25
CA LEU A 167 -7.38 -3.01 0.33
C LEU A 167 -6.77 -3.36 1.70
N ALA A 168 -5.85 -2.53 2.21
CA ALA A 168 -5.29 -2.71 3.54
C ALA A 168 -6.36 -2.67 4.64
N LEU A 169 -7.33 -1.76 4.56
CA LEU A 169 -8.47 -1.70 5.49
C LEU A 169 -9.36 -2.93 5.40
N SER A 170 -9.61 -3.44 4.18
CA SER A 170 -10.38 -4.68 4.00
C SER A 170 -9.67 -5.88 4.64
N ILE A 171 -8.33 -5.94 4.56
CA ILE A 171 -7.53 -6.96 5.24
C ILE A 171 -7.61 -6.78 6.76
N ALA A 172 -7.46 -5.55 7.27
CA ALA A 172 -7.55 -5.23 8.69
C ALA A 172 -8.91 -5.66 9.28
N ARG A 173 -10.01 -5.27 8.64
CA ARG A 173 -11.36 -5.67 9.06
C ARG A 173 -11.56 -7.19 8.99
N SER A 174 -11.04 -7.84 7.96
CA SER A 174 -11.11 -9.30 7.84
C SER A 174 -10.32 -9.99 8.96
N ALA A 175 -9.15 -9.47 9.33
CA ALA A 175 -8.37 -9.99 10.45
C ALA A 175 -9.12 -9.83 11.79
N GLU A 176 -9.77 -8.68 12.02
CA GLU A 176 -10.60 -8.47 13.21
C GLU A 176 -11.80 -9.43 13.25
N LEU A 177 -12.49 -9.62 12.11
CA LEU A 177 -13.60 -10.58 11.99
C LEU A 177 -13.14 -12.03 12.21
N ALA A 178 -11.90 -12.35 11.85
CA ALA A 178 -11.27 -13.65 12.13
C ALA A 178 -10.76 -13.79 13.58
N GLY A 179 -10.97 -12.78 14.44
CA GLY A 179 -10.65 -12.82 15.88
C GLY A 179 -9.36 -12.14 16.29
N ALA A 180 -8.58 -11.53 15.37
CA ALA A 180 -7.43 -10.73 15.73
C ALA A 180 -7.85 -9.49 16.55
N VAL A 181 -7.01 -9.09 17.50
CA VAL A 181 -7.07 -7.75 18.08
C VAL A 181 -6.10 -6.87 17.29
N ILE A 182 -6.62 -5.85 16.63
CA ILE A 182 -5.82 -4.92 15.84
C ILE A 182 -6.01 -3.51 16.37
N LEU A 183 -4.90 -2.79 16.57
CA LEU A 183 -4.88 -1.43 17.14
C LEU A 183 -3.95 -0.55 16.32
N ASN A 184 -4.52 0.51 15.74
CA ASN A 184 -3.78 1.62 15.19
C ASN A 184 -3.49 2.67 16.29
N HIS A 185 -2.64 3.65 16.02
CA HIS A 185 -2.17 4.66 16.96
C HIS A 185 -1.65 4.07 18.29
N THR A 186 -1.09 2.85 18.23
CA THR A 186 -0.54 2.14 19.38
C THR A 186 0.89 1.72 19.09
N THR A 187 1.84 2.43 19.69
CA THR A 187 3.28 2.28 19.41
C THR A 187 3.91 1.26 20.35
N VAL A 188 4.65 0.31 19.79
CA VAL A 188 5.57 -0.53 20.58
C VAL A 188 6.77 0.30 21.00
N THR A 189 7.05 0.32 22.30
CA THR A 189 8.13 1.14 22.89
C THR A 189 9.31 0.34 23.39
N ALA A 190 9.12 -0.96 23.67
CA ALA A 190 10.21 -1.86 24.07
C ALA A 190 9.85 -3.33 23.80
N LEU A 191 10.87 -4.11 23.51
CA LEU A 191 10.84 -5.57 23.36
C LEU A 191 11.83 -6.19 24.33
N ARG A 192 11.37 -7.08 25.21
CA ARG A 192 12.24 -7.75 26.17
C ARG A 192 11.99 -9.26 26.13
N PRO A 193 13.04 -10.09 25.97
CA PRO A 193 12.90 -11.53 26.12
C PRO A 193 12.57 -11.89 27.57
N VAL A 194 11.70 -12.88 27.76
CA VAL A 194 11.42 -13.46 29.08
C VAL A 194 12.56 -14.43 29.43
N THR A 195 13.36 -14.07 30.43
CA THR A 195 14.55 -14.84 30.83
C THR A 195 14.33 -15.71 32.09
N GLN A 196 13.34 -15.34 32.91
CA GLN A 196 12.94 -16.08 34.09
C GLN A 196 11.42 -16.19 34.09
N ALA A 197 10.90 -17.36 33.81
CA ALA A 197 9.48 -17.62 33.82
C ALA A 197 9.03 -18.10 35.20
N THR A 198 8.04 -17.43 35.79
CA THR A 198 7.19 -18.04 36.81
C THR A 198 6.32 -19.11 36.15
N ASP A 199 5.70 -20.03 36.86
CA ASP A 199 4.87 -21.10 36.28
C ASP A 199 3.78 -20.60 35.36
N ILE A 200 3.26 -19.37 35.55
CA ILE A 200 2.26 -18.70 34.73
C ILE A 200 2.89 -18.11 33.45
N GLU A 201 4.18 -17.80 33.45
CA GLU A 201 4.92 -17.14 32.35
C GLU A 201 5.72 -18.12 31.48
N ALA A 202 5.74 -19.42 31.84
CA ALA A 202 6.60 -20.42 31.20
C ALA A 202 6.46 -20.49 29.68
N ASP A 203 5.29 -20.15 29.13
CA ASP A 203 4.98 -20.16 27.69
C ASP A 203 5.29 -18.86 26.95
N ALA A 204 5.43 -17.74 27.65
CA ALA A 204 5.79 -16.47 27.05
C ALA A 204 7.29 -16.42 26.70
N LYS A 205 7.61 -15.90 25.51
CA LYS A 205 9.00 -15.67 25.08
C LYS A 205 9.36 -14.19 25.09
N TRP A 206 8.34 -13.32 24.98
CA TRP A 206 8.49 -11.87 24.86
C TRP A 206 7.51 -11.13 25.77
N THR A 207 7.98 -10.00 26.30
CA THR A 207 7.16 -8.91 26.78
C THR A 207 7.28 -7.74 25.81
N VAL A 208 6.12 -7.20 25.39
CA VAL A 208 6.01 -6.12 24.43
C VAL A 208 5.35 -4.92 25.12
N ALA A 209 6.12 -3.86 25.36
CA ALA A 209 5.59 -2.62 25.93
C ALA A 209 4.99 -1.74 24.84
N TRP A 210 3.87 -1.11 25.12
CA TRP A 210 3.15 -0.26 24.18
C TRP A 210 2.62 1.01 24.84
N ILE A 211 2.31 2.02 23.98
CA ILE A 211 1.61 3.25 24.34
C ILE A 211 0.53 3.56 23.30
N ASP A 212 -0.69 3.85 23.73
CA ASP A 212 -1.75 4.45 22.91
C ASP A 212 -1.48 5.94 22.75
N GLN A 213 -1.22 6.39 21.54
CA GLN A 213 -0.92 7.78 21.21
C GLN A 213 -2.14 8.70 21.37
N ARG A 214 -3.37 8.16 21.37
CA ARG A 214 -4.62 8.93 21.43
C ARG A 214 -5.11 9.18 22.87
N ARG A 215 -4.78 8.27 23.79
CA ARG A 215 -5.22 8.30 25.21
C ARG A 215 -4.07 8.37 26.19
N SER A 216 -2.81 8.30 25.70
CA SER A 216 -1.61 8.22 26.53
C SER A 216 -1.59 7.03 27.49
N GLU A 217 -2.47 6.04 27.27
CA GLU A 217 -2.47 4.79 28.01
C GLU A 217 -1.24 3.96 27.63
N ARG A 218 -0.68 3.25 28.59
CA ARG A 218 0.49 2.39 28.38
C ARG A 218 0.34 1.06 29.07
N GLY A 219 0.99 0.05 28.55
CA GLY A 219 0.96 -1.28 29.14
C GLY A 219 2.00 -2.20 28.55
N VAL A 220 1.91 -3.45 28.98
CA VAL A 220 2.79 -4.55 28.54
C VAL A 220 1.91 -5.74 28.21
N VAL A 221 2.19 -6.42 27.13
CA VAL A 221 1.58 -7.71 26.77
C VAL A 221 2.65 -8.78 26.65
N ARG A 222 2.23 -10.04 26.79
CA ARG A 222 3.10 -11.22 26.66
C ARG A 222 2.82 -11.94 25.36
N ALA A 223 3.87 -12.44 24.71
CA ALA A 223 3.77 -13.15 23.43
C ALA A 223 4.66 -14.40 23.40
N ARG A 224 4.19 -15.45 22.72
CA ARG A 224 4.99 -16.62 22.36
C ARG A 224 5.91 -16.32 21.19
N CYS A 225 5.41 -15.56 20.20
CA CYS A 225 6.17 -15.17 19.02
C CYS A 225 5.87 -13.71 18.65
N VAL A 226 6.88 -13.01 18.11
CA VAL A 226 6.77 -11.64 17.61
C VAL A 226 7.14 -11.61 16.13
N VAL A 227 6.37 -10.89 15.33
CA VAL A 227 6.69 -10.57 13.93
C VAL A 227 6.86 -9.07 13.77
N ASN A 228 8.06 -8.65 13.38
CA ASN A 228 8.36 -7.28 12.97
C ASN A 228 8.08 -7.14 11.46
N ALA A 229 7.00 -6.46 11.10
CA ALA A 229 6.55 -6.17 9.74
C ALA A 229 6.48 -4.66 9.46
N THR A 230 7.40 -3.88 10.04
CA THR A 230 7.38 -2.40 10.01
C THR A 230 7.99 -1.81 8.72
N GLY A 231 8.23 -2.62 7.68
CA GLY A 231 8.62 -2.16 6.35
C GLY A 231 9.96 -1.45 6.34
N VAL A 232 9.99 -0.15 6.04
CA VAL A 232 11.25 0.63 6.01
C VAL A 232 11.83 0.91 7.39
N TRP A 233 11.06 0.68 8.46
CA TRP A 233 11.46 0.91 9.87
C TRP A 233 11.79 -0.38 10.62
N VAL A 234 12.00 -1.51 9.91
CA VAL A 234 12.32 -2.79 10.59
C VAL A 234 13.60 -2.71 11.43
N ASP A 235 14.56 -1.89 11.00
CA ASP A 235 15.82 -1.70 11.70
C ASP A 235 15.65 -0.94 13.03
N GLU A 236 14.65 -0.04 13.14
CA GLU A 236 14.33 0.65 14.38
C GLU A 236 13.79 -0.33 15.43
N VAL A 237 12.90 -1.23 15.03
CA VAL A 237 12.33 -2.25 15.92
C VAL A 237 13.37 -3.30 16.31
N THR A 238 14.23 -3.75 15.39
CA THR A 238 15.34 -4.64 15.74
C THR A 238 16.37 -3.97 16.62
N GLY A 239 16.52 -2.65 16.54
CA GLY A 239 17.35 -1.85 17.45
C GLY A 239 16.87 -1.81 18.91
N MET A 240 15.60 -2.18 19.18
CA MET A 240 15.09 -2.34 20.56
C MET A 240 15.57 -3.62 21.23
N LEU A 241 16.13 -4.56 20.48
CA LEU A 241 16.65 -5.81 21.02
C LEU A 241 17.95 -5.60 21.79
N PRO A 242 18.22 -6.42 22.82
CA PRO A 242 19.51 -6.42 23.49
C PRO A 242 20.66 -6.66 22.49
N PRO A 243 21.79 -5.95 22.63
CA PRO A 243 22.92 -6.10 21.72
C PRO A 243 23.44 -7.55 21.72
N ARG A 244 23.63 -8.12 20.53
CA ARG A 244 24.20 -9.44 20.30
C ARG A 244 25.71 -9.31 19.99
N GLY A 245 26.54 -9.24 21.03
CA GLY A 245 28.00 -9.09 20.88
C GLY A 245 28.42 -7.65 20.56
N GLU A 246 29.72 -7.48 20.23
CA GLU A 246 30.34 -6.15 20.05
C GLU A 246 30.08 -5.51 18.68
N LYS A 247 29.51 -6.25 17.72
CA LYS A 247 29.26 -5.72 16.37
C LYS A 247 27.88 -5.07 16.29
N PRO A 248 27.77 -3.84 15.70
CA PRO A 248 26.49 -3.23 15.42
C PRO A 248 25.64 -4.14 14.50
N SER A 249 24.35 -4.22 14.76
CA SER A 249 23.42 -4.94 13.91
C SER A 249 23.48 -4.38 12.49
N ARG A 250 23.54 -5.27 11.49
CA ARG A 250 23.55 -4.86 10.08
C ARG A 250 22.18 -4.28 9.72
N LYS A 251 22.17 -3.12 9.03
CA LYS A 251 20.93 -2.60 8.43
C LYS A 251 20.36 -3.60 7.43
N MET A 252 19.09 -3.96 7.59
CA MET A 252 18.36 -4.85 6.68
C MET A 252 17.80 -4.09 5.48
N VAL A 253 17.48 -2.81 5.63
CA VAL A 253 16.79 -2.01 4.63
C VAL A 253 17.62 -0.83 4.17
N THR A 254 17.61 -0.60 2.85
CA THR A 254 18.02 0.65 2.22
C THR A 254 16.79 1.26 1.56
N PRO A 255 16.21 2.35 2.11
CA PRO A 255 15.01 2.96 1.55
C PRO A 255 15.27 3.53 0.15
N SER A 256 14.29 3.38 -0.75
CA SER A 256 14.27 4.08 -2.03
C SER A 256 12.95 4.81 -2.21
N GLN A 257 13.02 6.13 -2.45
CA GLN A 257 11.81 6.92 -2.66
C GLN A 257 11.34 6.88 -4.12
N GLY A 258 10.02 6.91 -4.28
CA GLY A 258 9.36 7.07 -5.55
C GLY A 258 8.29 8.16 -5.47
N VAL A 259 8.43 9.17 -6.33
CA VAL A 259 7.53 10.32 -6.39
C VAL A 259 6.40 10.06 -7.38
N HIS A 260 5.21 10.55 -7.04
CA HIS A 260 4.05 10.57 -7.91
C HIS A 260 3.44 11.97 -7.91
N LEU A 261 3.07 12.43 -9.08
CA LEU A 261 2.33 13.68 -9.29
C LEU A 261 0.91 13.32 -9.74
N VAL A 262 -0.06 14.08 -9.27
CA VAL A 262 -1.46 13.91 -9.67
C VAL A 262 -1.92 15.15 -10.43
N VAL A 263 -2.49 14.92 -11.61
CA VAL A 263 -3.02 15.97 -12.48
C VAL A 263 -4.44 15.63 -12.92
N GLU A 264 -5.08 16.56 -13.60
CA GLU A 264 -6.41 16.33 -14.15
C GLU A 264 -6.46 15.18 -15.15
N ARG A 265 -7.57 14.48 -15.14
CA ARG A 265 -7.90 13.42 -16.11
C ARG A 265 -7.89 13.91 -17.56
N SER A 266 -8.09 15.22 -17.77
CA SER A 266 -8.13 15.86 -19.08
C SER A 266 -6.82 15.74 -19.87
N PHE A 267 -5.68 15.47 -19.23
CA PHE A 267 -4.38 15.25 -19.89
C PHE A 267 -4.32 13.92 -20.65
N LEU A 268 -5.00 12.88 -20.13
CA LEU A 268 -5.13 11.58 -20.78
C LEU A 268 -6.55 11.06 -20.53
N LYS A 269 -7.46 11.34 -21.44
CA LYS A 269 -8.85 10.89 -21.37
C LYS A 269 -8.96 9.38 -21.65
N GLY A 270 -10.06 8.75 -21.19
CA GLY A 270 -10.28 7.31 -21.40
C GLY A 270 -9.70 6.44 -20.27
N ASP A 271 -10.01 5.15 -20.22
CA ASP A 271 -9.77 4.23 -19.10
C ASP A 271 -8.54 3.33 -19.30
N THR A 272 -7.62 3.77 -20.14
CA THR A 272 -6.40 3.03 -20.47
C THR A 272 -5.19 3.76 -19.91
N ALA A 273 -4.32 3.04 -19.22
CA ALA A 273 -3.06 3.58 -18.74
C ALA A 273 -2.03 3.68 -19.87
N LEU A 274 -1.23 4.75 -19.86
CA LEU A 274 -0.08 4.91 -20.73
C LEU A 274 1.18 4.43 -20.03
N LEU A 275 1.97 3.62 -20.72
CA LEU A 275 3.29 3.14 -20.29
C LEU A 275 4.38 3.67 -21.22
N VAL A 276 5.30 4.45 -20.69
CA VAL A 276 6.58 4.80 -21.35
C VAL A 276 7.62 3.80 -20.91
N PRO A 277 8.05 2.86 -21.80
CA PRO A 277 8.88 1.72 -21.39
C PRO A 277 10.32 2.10 -21.05
N LYS A 278 10.78 3.25 -21.55
CA LYS A 278 12.14 3.76 -21.31
C LYS A 278 12.16 5.28 -21.40
N THR A 279 12.36 5.91 -20.25
CA THR A 279 12.65 7.34 -20.11
C THR A 279 14.11 7.66 -20.44
N GLU A 280 14.54 8.91 -20.40
CA GLU A 280 15.93 9.32 -20.65
C GLU A 280 16.93 8.64 -19.70
N ASP A 281 16.56 8.46 -18.44
CA ASP A 281 17.40 7.77 -17.43
C ASP A 281 17.23 6.23 -17.44
N GLY A 282 16.49 5.69 -18.38
CA GLY A 282 16.27 4.24 -18.57
C GLY A 282 15.19 3.64 -17.65
N ARG A 283 14.48 4.43 -16.89
CA ARG A 283 13.34 3.98 -16.06
C ARG A 283 12.06 3.86 -16.87
N VAL A 284 11.01 3.46 -16.19
CA VAL A 284 9.65 3.39 -16.75
C VAL A 284 8.82 4.51 -16.15
N LEU A 285 8.04 5.21 -16.97
CA LEU A 285 7.04 6.17 -16.50
C LEU A 285 5.64 5.65 -16.84
N PHE A 286 4.72 5.86 -15.92
CA PHE A 286 3.31 5.58 -16.09
C PHE A 286 2.49 6.86 -16.07
N ALA A 287 1.41 6.89 -16.86
CA ALA A 287 0.28 7.80 -16.65
C ALA A 287 -0.96 6.93 -16.44
N ILE A 288 -1.46 6.91 -15.20
CA ILE A 288 -2.48 5.96 -14.75
C ILE A 288 -3.75 6.71 -14.40
N PRO A 289 -4.87 6.43 -15.11
CA PRO A 289 -6.18 6.88 -14.67
C PRO A 289 -6.58 6.19 -13.37
N TRP A 290 -6.91 6.97 -12.33
CA TRP A 290 -7.26 6.44 -11.02
C TRP A 290 -8.17 7.40 -10.26
N LEU A 291 -9.31 6.91 -9.81
CA LEU A 291 -10.30 7.64 -9.03
C LEU A 291 -10.59 9.06 -9.57
N GLY A 292 -10.87 9.17 -10.87
CA GLY A 292 -11.20 10.43 -11.54
C GLY A 292 -10.01 11.36 -11.82
N SER A 293 -8.79 10.96 -11.47
CA SER A 293 -7.56 11.72 -11.67
C SER A 293 -6.56 10.96 -12.54
N LEU A 294 -5.44 11.59 -12.87
CA LEU A 294 -4.32 10.96 -13.59
C LEU A 294 -3.06 11.01 -12.74
N ILE A 295 -2.53 9.84 -12.40
CA ILE A 295 -1.27 9.68 -11.66
C ILE A 295 -0.13 9.62 -12.67
N LEU A 296 0.90 10.45 -12.48
CA LEU A 296 2.16 10.43 -13.22
C LEU A 296 3.29 9.95 -12.30
N GLY A 297 4.07 8.99 -12.71
CA GLY A 297 5.19 8.48 -11.90
C GLY A 297 5.78 7.20 -12.49
N THR A 298 6.90 6.75 -11.96
CA THR A 298 7.48 7.12 -10.68
C THR A 298 8.99 7.32 -10.81
N THR A 299 9.60 7.91 -9.78
CA THR A 299 11.06 7.95 -9.62
C THR A 299 11.59 6.77 -8.82
N ASP A 300 12.91 6.66 -8.68
CA ASP A 300 13.59 5.62 -7.88
C ASP A 300 14.90 6.19 -7.35
N THR A 301 14.87 6.81 -6.18
CA THR A 301 16.00 7.55 -5.59
C THR A 301 16.34 6.98 -4.22
N LEU A 302 17.59 6.55 -4.04
CA LEU A 302 18.08 6.04 -2.76
C LEU A 302 18.05 7.11 -1.67
N ARG A 303 17.78 6.65 -0.44
CA ARG A 303 17.83 7.46 0.78
C ARG A 303 18.62 6.76 1.87
N ASP A 304 19.26 7.57 2.73
CA ASP A 304 19.94 7.09 3.93
C ASP A 304 19.03 7.14 5.17
N ASP A 305 17.87 7.82 5.06
CA ASP A 305 16.85 8.01 6.09
C ASP A 305 15.48 7.48 5.65
N ALA A 306 14.59 7.27 6.60
CA ALA A 306 13.22 6.83 6.37
C ALA A 306 12.21 7.74 7.09
N PRO A 307 12.08 9.03 6.70
CA PRO A 307 11.10 9.90 7.31
C PRO A 307 9.67 9.41 7.02
N ARG A 308 8.75 9.70 7.95
CA ARG A 308 7.34 9.34 7.74
C ARG A 308 6.73 10.04 6.53
N GLU A 309 6.99 11.33 6.41
CA GLU A 309 6.55 12.16 5.30
C GLU A 309 7.75 12.61 4.48
N PRO A 310 8.21 11.77 3.53
CA PRO A 310 9.31 12.14 2.67
C PRO A 310 8.86 13.20 1.67
N LYS A 311 9.73 14.20 1.43
CA LYS A 311 9.52 15.23 0.42
C LYS A 311 10.05 14.77 -0.94
N ALA A 312 9.30 15.10 -1.99
CA ALA A 312 9.80 15.02 -3.36
C ALA A 312 10.95 16.03 -3.54
N ARG A 313 11.98 15.62 -4.26
CA ARG A 313 13.07 16.53 -4.66
C ARG A 313 12.66 17.28 -5.93
N GLU A 314 13.14 18.50 -6.11
CA GLU A 314 12.81 19.30 -7.29
C GLU A 314 13.20 18.60 -8.61
N GLU A 315 14.34 17.90 -8.62
CA GLU A 315 14.80 17.16 -9.79
C GLU A 315 13.83 16.00 -10.15
N GLU A 316 13.19 15.39 -9.15
CA GLU A 316 12.22 14.31 -9.36
C GLU A 316 10.91 14.85 -9.95
N ILE A 317 10.44 15.99 -9.46
CA ILE A 317 9.26 16.69 -9.98
C ILE A 317 9.49 17.12 -11.43
N ALA A 318 10.61 17.81 -11.68
CA ALA A 318 11.00 18.27 -13.01
C ALA A 318 11.14 17.10 -13.99
N PHE A 319 11.75 15.99 -13.55
CA PHE A 319 11.88 14.77 -14.34
C PHE A 319 10.51 14.21 -14.76
N ILE A 320 9.57 14.04 -13.82
CA ILE A 320 8.25 13.47 -14.12
C ILE A 320 7.49 14.38 -15.10
N LEU A 321 7.48 15.71 -14.86
CA LEU A 321 6.79 16.66 -15.73
C LEU A 321 7.38 16.66 -17.14
N ARG A 322 8.70 16.65 -17.28
CA ARG A 322 9.40 16.60 -18.56
C ARG A 322 9.10 15.32 -19.34
N GLU A 323 9.20 14.16 -18.68
CA GLU A 323 8.95 12.86 -19.33
C GLU A 323 7.47 12.68 -19.68
N ALA A 324 6.55 13.14 -18.82
CA ALA A 324 5.12 13.16 -19.13
C ALA A 324 4.82 14.10 -20.30
N GLY A 325 5.46 15.28 -20.34
CA GLY A 325 5.32 16.24 -21.45
C GLY A 325 5.75 15.69 -22.81
N LYS A 326 6.76 14.80 -22.85
CA LYS A 326 7.15 14.10 -24.10
C LYS A 326 6.13 13.06 -24.55
N ALA A 327 5.42 12.44 -23.61
CA ALA A 327 4.49 11.35 -23.89
C ALA A 327 3.07 11.83 -24.18
N LEU A 328 2.70 13.01 -23.71
CA LEU A 328 1.37 13.59 -23.81
C LEU A 328 1.33 14.73 -24.85
N SER A 329 0.20 14.90 -25.51
CA SER A 329 -0.01 15.98 -26.49
C SER A 329 -0.09 17.38 -25.86
N ARG A 330 -0.44 17.44 -24.56
CA ARG A 330 -0.39 18.63 -23.70
C ARG A 330 0.57 18.34 -22.55
N SER A 331 1.64 19.11 -22.46
CA SER A 331 2.60 18.97 -21.37
C SER A 331 2.01 19.50 -20.05
N PRO A 332 2.03 18.70 -18.97
CA PRO A 332 1.63 19.20 -17.67
C PRO A 332 2.69 20.14 -17.10
N SER A 333 2.26 21.20 -16.44
CA SER A 333 3.08 22.17 -15.71
C SER A 333 2.97 21.95 -14.19
N ARG A 334 3.79 22.66 -13.41
CA ARG A 334 3.67 22.64 -11.92
C ARG A 334 2.30 23.13 -11.45
N ALA A 335 1.71 24.10 -12.14
CA ALA A 335 0.38 24.64 -11.80
C ALA A 335 -0.75 23.62 -12.01
N ASP A 336 -0.55 22.64 -12.87
CA ASP A 336 -1.54 21.56 -13.13
C ASP A 336 -1.49 20.46 -12.07
N VAL A 337 -0.46 20.44 -11.20
CA VAL A 337 -0.30 19.41 -10.16
C VAL A 337 -1.24 19.70 -9.00
N ARG A 338 -2.11 18.74 -8.71
CA ARG A 338 -3.09 18.78 -7.62
C ARG A 338 -2.57 18.23 -6.31
N SER A 339 -1.70 17.22 -6.41
CA SER A 339 -1.07 16.60 -5.24
C SER A 339 0.26 15.96 -5.62
N VAL A 340 1.22 16.01 -4.69
CA VAL A 340 2.52 15.32 -4.78
C VAL A 340 2.66 14.41 -3.58
N TRP A 341 2.98 13.15 -3.82
CA TRP A 341 3.25 12.23 -2.73
C TRP A 341 4.41 11.29 -3.03
N VAL A 342 5.05 10.83 -1.98
CA VAL A 342 6.26 10.03 -2.02
C VAL A 342 6.07 8.74 -1.23
N GLY A 343 6.39 7.61 -1.85
CA GLY A 343 6.46 6.31 -1.19
C GLY A 343 7.90 5.87 -0.98
N LEU A 344 8.21 5.27 0.16
CA LEU A 344 9.50 4.64 0.44
C LEU A 344 9.41 3.14 0.20
N ARG A 345 10.25 2.61 -0.69
CA ARG A 345 10.37 1.16 -0.92
C ARG A 345 11.34 0.56 0.09
N PRO A 346 10.98 -0.50 0.82
CA PRO A 346 11.90 -1.22 1.71
C PRO A 346 12.78 -2.18 0.88
N LEU A 347 13.81 -1.64 0.21
CA LEU A 347 14.73 -2.49 -0.52
C LEU A 347 15.65 -3.22 0.46
N VAL A 348 15.77 -4.54 0.30
CA VAL A 348 16.66 -5.35 1.14
C VAL A 348 18.11 -5.00 0.85
N ALA A 349 18.86 -4.59 1.87
CA ALA A 349 20.24 -4.17 1.73
C ALA A 349 21.11 -5.32 1.18
N PRO A 350 21.81 -5.13 0.04
CA PRO A 350 22.61 -6.19 -0.55
C PRO A 350 23.84 -6.51 0.29
N LYS A 351 24.21 -7.79 0.33
CA LYS A 351 25.44 -8.22 1.04
C LYS A 351 26.71 -7.58 0.44
N LYS A 352 26.74 -7.16 -0.85
CA LYS A 352 27.93 -6.63 -1.56
C LYS A 352 27.67 -5.75 -2.81
N SER A 353 26.53 -5.08 -3.01
CA SER A 353 26.25 -4.31 -4.25
C SER A 353 26.01 -2.82 -4.03
N LYS A 354 26.55 -1.97 -4.94
CA LYS A 354 26.40 -0.49 -4.93
C LYS A 354 25.27 0.02 -5.85
N SER A 355 24.51 -0.84 -6.55
CA SER A 355 23.51 -0.42 -7.55
C SER A 355 22.10 -0.85 -7.16
N THR A 356 21.16 0.09 -7.04
CA THR A 356 19.74 -0.13 -6.77
C THR A 356 19.02 -1.01 -7.78
N GLN A 357 19.44 -0.98 -9.05
CA GLN A 357 18.82 -1.77 -10.11
C GLN A 357 19.07 -3.28 -9.95
N LYS A 358 20.08 -3.65 -9.14
CA LYS A 358 20.47 -5.03 -8.84
C LYS A 358 20.04 -5.51 -7.45
N ILE A 359 19.38 -4.66 -6.65
CA ILE A 359 18.87 -5.05 -5.34
C ILE A 359 17.63 -5.91 -5.55
N SER A 360 17.59 -7.08 -4.90
CA SER A 360 16.44 -7.99 -4.96
C SER A 360 15.19 -7.28 -4.45
N ARG A 361 14.08 -7.49 -5.14
CA ARG A 361 12.74 -7.08 -4.71
C ARG A 361 11.92 -8.26 -4.18
N GLU A 362 12.60 -9.36 -3.90
CA GLU A 362 12.07 -10.47 -3.12
C GLU A 362 11.97 -10.04 -1.67
N HIS A 363 11.03 -10.59 -0.96
CA HIS A 363 10.96 -10.39 0.48
C HIS A 363 12.04 -11.22 1.18
N THR A 364 12.39 -10.81 2.39
CA THR A 364 13.33 -11.53 3.25
C THR A 364 12.68 -11.70 4.61
N ILE A 365 12.74 -12.91 5.13
CA ILE A 365 12.34 -13.25 6.48
C ILE A 365 13.60 -13.66 7.23
N GLU A 366 13.84 -13.08 8.40
CA GLU A 366 15.01 -13.33 9.21
C GLU A 366 14.59 -13.59 10.67
N LEU A 367 15.14 -14.64 11.29
CA LEU A 367 14.99 -14.88 12.71
C LEU A 367 15.90 -13.91 13.49
N SER A 368 15.38 -12.73 13.79
CA SER A 368 16.12 -11.62 14.40
C SER A 368 16.46 -11.88 15.87
N ALA A 369 15.65 -12.67 16.58
CA ALA A 369 15.88 -13.14 17.95
C ALA A 369 15.13 -14.47 18.17
N PRO A 370 15.38 -15.22 19.26
CA PRO A 370 14.58 -16.39 19.60
C PRO A 370 13.09 -16.05 19.61
N ALA A 371 12.29 -16.76 18.82
CA ALA A 371 10.85 -16.50 18.63
C ALA A 371 10.49 -15.07 18.17
N MET A 372 11.39 -14.41 17.40
CA MET A 372 11.11 -13.15 16.75
C MET A 372 11.58 -13.15 15.30
N LEU A 373 10.64 -13.00 14.37
CA LEU A 373 10.88 -12.87 12.94
C LEU A 373 10.80 -11.40 12.50
N THR A 374 11.68 -11.02 11.59
CA THR A 374 11.58 -9.74 10.86
C THR A 374 11.35 -10.01 9.39
N VAL A 375 10.32 -9.42 8.81
CA VAL A 375 9.97 -9.51 7.39
C VAL A 375 10.01 -8.15 6.74
N THR A 376 10.72 -8.05 5.62
CA THR A 376 10.83 -6.80 4.83
C THR A 376 11.06 -7.09 3.35
N GLY A 377 10.97 -6.05 2.51
CA GLY A 377 11.05 -6.19 1.06
C GLY A 377 9.71 -6.59 0.44
N GLY A 378 9.77 -7.26 -0.71
CA GLY A 378 8.58 -7.73 -1.43
C GLY A 378 7.77 -6.63 -2.11
N LYS A 379 6.51 -6.93 -2.42
CA LYS A 379 5.58 -6.04 -3.15
C LYS A 379 4.17 -6.20 -2.61
N TRP A 380 3.33 -5.19 -2.85
CA TRP A 380 1.90 -5.29 -2.60
C TRP A 380 1.27 -6.51 -3.27
N THR A 381 1.61 -6.77 -4.53
CA THR A 381 1.05 -7.90 -5.29
C THR A 381 1.24 -9.26 -4.59
N THR A 382 2.32 -9.41 -3.81
CA THR A 382 2.69 -10.66 -3.13
C THR A 382 2.49 -10.62 -1.62
N TYR A 383 1.72 -9.64 -1.08
CA TYR A 383 1.55 -9.50 0.38
C TYR A 383 1.00 -10.77 1.03
N ARG A 384 0.12 -11.48 0.31
CA ARG A 384 -0.54 -12.69 0.80
C ARG A 384 0.46 -13.85 0.89
N SER A 385 1.22 -14.13 -0.18
CA SER A 385 2.27 -15.15 -0.15
C SER A 385 3.36 -14.82 0.88
N MET A 386 3.74 -13.54 1.02
CA MET A 386 4.67 -13.11 2.08
C MET A 386 4.15 -13.45 3.49
N ALA A 387 2.86 -13.25 3.75
CA ALA A 387 2.24 -13.60 5.03
C ALA A 387 2.23 -15.13 5.24
N GLU A 388 1.92 -15.89 4.21
CA GLU A 388 1.97 -17.37 4.23
C GLU A 388 3.39 -17.87 4.52
N ASP A 389 4.41 -17.28 3.90
CA ASP A 389 5.82 -17.61 4.13
C ASP A 389 6.25 -17.28 5.56
N VAL A 390 5.80 -16.16 6.15
CA VAL A 390 6.06 -15.83 7.57
C VAL A 390 5.50 -16.91 8.48
N LEU A 391 4.28 -17.38 8.23
CA LEU A 391 3.67 -18.48 9.02
C LEU A 391 4.36 -19.81 8.74
N GLY A 392 4.88 -20.02 7.53
CA GLY A 392 5.73 -21.17 7.17
C GLY A 392 7.02 -21.20 8.01
N GLU A 393 7.73 -20.08 8.05
CA GLU A 393 8.96 -19.94 8.87
C GLU A 393 8.69 -20.14 10.37
N ILE A 394 7.55 -19.64 10.89
CA ILE A 394 7.13 -19.90 12.28
C ILE A 394 6.97 -21.41 12.54
N GLN A 395 6.39 -22.13 11.60
CA GLN A 395 6.16 -23.58 11.71
C GLN A 395 7.45 -24.39 11.54
N GLU A 396 8.28 -24.06 10.54
CA GLU A 396 9.56 -24.74 10.27
C GLU A 396 10.54 -24.59 11.45
N ASN A 397 10.58 -23.40 12.06
CA ASN A 397 11.40 -23.14 13.25
C ASN A 397 10.73 -23.57 14.57
N LYS A 398 9.53 -24.19 14.52
CA LYS A 398 8.77 -24.67 15.68
C LYS A 398 8.54 -23.59 16.74
N LEU A 399 8.32 -22.35 16.31
CA LEU A 399 8.13 -21.21 17.23
C LEU A 399 6.74 -21.21 17.86
N LEU A 400 5.75 -21.76 17.16
CA LEU A 400 4.38 -21.96 17.64
C LEU A 400 3.90 -23.39 17.32
N PRO A 401 2.94 -23.92 18.09
CA PRO A 401 2.29 -25.18 17.76
C PRO A 401 1.63 -25.12 16.37
N LEU A 402 1.69 -26.21 15.62
CA LEU A 402 1.00 -26.32 14.33
C LEU A 402 -0.51 -26.19 14.53
N ARG A 403 -1.13 -25.29 13.77
CA ARG A 403 -2.59 -25.10 13.70
C ARG A 403 -3.09 -25.24 12.26
N GLY A 404 -4.22 -24.62 11.92
CA GLY A 404 -4.84 -24.71 10.61
C GLY A 404 -3.92 -24.37 9.42
N LYS A 405 -4.37 -24.74 8.21
CA LYS A 405 -3.70 -24.38 6.95
C LYS A 405 -4.07 -22.97 6.51
N CYS A 406 -3.26 -22.38 5.62
CA CYS A 406 -3.56 -21.11 4.98
C CYS A 406 -4.89 -21.16 4.21
N GLN A 407 -5.75 -20.19 4.44
CA GLN A 407 -7.07 -20.06 3.81
C GLN A 407 -7.19 -18.76 2.99
N THR A 408 -6.17 -17.90 2.99
CA THR A 408 -6.24 -16.54 2.46
C THR A 408 -6.43 -16.45 0.95
N LEU A 409 -6.10 -17.52 0.19
CA LEU A 409 -6.35 -17.59 -1.26
C LEU A 409 -7.83 -17.53 -1.64
N ALA A 410 -8.70 -18.08 -0.80
CA ALA A 410 -10.14 -18.15 -1.04
C ALA A 410 -10.96 -17.29 -0.08
N HIS A 411 -10.30 -16.70 0.94
CA HIS A 411 -10.97 -15.89 1.94
C HIS A 411 -11.36 -14.53 1.36
N ARG A 412 -12.64 -14.34 1.10
CA ARG A 412 -13.16 -13.06 0.60
C ARG A 412 -13.05 -11.99 1.68
N LEU A 413 -12.41 -10.87 1.33
CA LEU A 413 -12.16 -9.79 2.28
C LEU A 413 -13.44 -8.99 2.60
N SER A 414 -13.45 -8.33 3.74
CA SER A 414 -14.53 -7.43 4.16
C SER A 414 -14.85 -6.42 3.05
N GLY A 415 -16.12 -6.28 2.69
CA GLY A 415 -16.60 -5.47 1.57
C GLY A 415 -16.72 -6.21 0.24
N SER A 416 -16.17 -7.42 0.11
CA SER A 416 -16.21 -8.16 -1.16
C SER A 416 -17.52 -8.93 -1.41
N GLN A 417 -18.28 -9.23 -0.37
CA GLN A 417 -19.54 -9.97 -0.51
C GLN A 417 -20.59 -9.09 -1.19
N GLY A 418 -21.24 -9.60 -2.25
CA GLY A 418 -22.23 -8.84 -3.02
C GLY A 418 -21.64 -7.68 -3.85
N ALA A 419 -20.33 -7.43 -3.78
CA ALA A 419 -19.69 -6.40 -4.58
C ALA A 419 -19.72 -6.76 -6.06
N GLN A 420 -20.09 -5.77 -6.88
CA GLN A 420 -19.96 -5.87 -8.33
C GLN A 420 -18.60 -5.32 -8.75
N PRO A 421 -17.92 -5.97 -9.71
CA PRO A 421 -16.72 -5.42 -10.31
C PRO A 421 -17.01 -4.03 -10.93
N HIS A 422 -16.15 -3.07 -10.66
CA HIS A 422 -16.27 -1.72 -11.23
C HIS A 422 -14.89 -1.22 -11.65
N SER A 423 -14.88 -0.13 -12.44
CA SER A 423 -13.64 0.54 -12.81
C SER A 423 -13.13 1.39 -11.65
N LEU A 424 -11.82 1.34 -11.42
CA LEU A 424 -11.15 2.28 -10.52
C LEU A 424 -10.66 3.54 -11.25
N THR A 425 -11.05 3.73 -12.51
CA THR A 425 -10.77 4.96 -13.27
C THR A 425 -11.83 6.03 -13.03
N ASP A 426 -13.02 5.64 -12.56
CA ASP A 426 -14.12 6.54 -12.23
C ASP A 426 -13.83 7.34 -10.96
N SER A 427 -14.57 8.45 -10.77
CA SER A 427 -14.49 9.25 -9.55
C SER A 427 -14.85 8.42 -8.33
N PRO A 428 -14.23 8.70 -7.15
CA PRO A 428 -14.54 7.96 -5.94
C PRO A 428 -16.01 8.12 -5.55
N GLY A 429 -16.58 7.07 -4.98
CA GLY A 429 -17.98 7.03 -4.59
C GLY A 429 -18.30 5.86 -3.67
N LEU A 430 -19.57 5.69 -3.34
CA LEU A 430 -20.07 4.66 -2.44
C LEU A 430 -19.71 3.22 -2.91
N HIS A 431 -19.51 3.02 -4.21
CA HIS A 431 -19.11 1.74 -4.80
C HIS A 431 -17.78 1.19 -4.24
N LEU A 432 -16.89 2.05 -3.72
CA LEU A 432 -15.63 1.63 -3.08
C LEU A 432 -15.83 0.85 -1.77
N TYR A 433 -17.01 0.90 -1.18
CA TYR A 433 -17.37 0.10 -0.02
C TYR A 433 -17.88 -1.30 -0.39
N GLY A 434 -18.16 -1.54 -1.68
CA GLY A 434 -18.66 -2.81 -2.18
C GLY A 434 -19.95 -3.25 -1.50
N GLY A 435 -20.00 -4.46 -0.95
CA GLY A 435 -21.17 -4.99 -0.26
C GLY A 435 -21.51 -4.29 1.06
N LEU A 436 -20.65 -3.39 1.54
CA LEU A 436 -20.88 -2.60 2.76
C LEU A 436 -21.57 -1.24 2.46
N SER A 437 -21.83 -0.91 1.20
CA SER A 437 -22.43 0.36 0.79
C SER A 437 -23.74 0.65 1.53
N ALA A 438 -24.62 -0.33 1.65
CA ALA A 438 -25.88 -0.19 2.36
C ALA A 438 -25.72 0.00 3.89
N GLU A 439 -24.60 -0.43 4.46
CA GLU A 439 -24.27 -0.16 5.87
C GLU A 439 -23.82 1.29 6.06
N VAL A 440 -23.03 1.81 5.12
CA VAL A 440 -22.60 3.22 5.12
C VAL A 440 -23.79 4.16 5.05
N GLU A 441 -24.79 3.85 4.19
CA GLU A 441 -25.98 4.68 4.00
C GLU A 441 -26.92 4.72 5.22
N LYS A 442 -26.75 3.83 6.19
CA LYS A 442 -27.51 3.85 7.46
C LYS A 442 -27.06 4.95 8.43
N TYR A 443 -25.83 5.48 8.22
CA TYR A 443 -25.34 6.58 9.04
C TYR A 443 -25.94 7.92 8.59
N ASP A 444 -26.16 8.81 9.54
CA ASP A 444 -26.70 10.15 9.25
C ASP A 444 -25.81 10.91 8.28
N GLY A 445 -26.41 11.67 7.38
CA GLY A 445 -25.71 12.49 6.39
C GLY A 445 -25.27 11.73 5.13
N ALA A 446 -26.02 10.71 4.70
CA ALA A 446 -25.77 10.00 3.45
C ALA A 446 -25.88 10.91 2.20
N SER A 447 -26.69 11.99 2.28
CA SER A 447 -26.83 13.02 1.24
C SER A 447 -26.04 14.31 1.53
N ASP A 448 -25.31 14.40 2.66
CA ASP A 448 -24.50 15.56 3.04
C ASP A 448 -23.12 15.45 2.38
N ASP A 449 -22.95 16.05 1.21
CA ASP A 449 -21.69 16.04 0.44
C ASP A 449 -20.63 16.93 1.10
N ILE A 450 -19.47 16.36 1.34
CA ILE A 450 -18.30 17.06 1.93
C ILE A 450 -17.31 17.47 0.83
N GLY A 451 -17.32 16.76 -0.31
CA GLY A 451 -16.43 16.99 -1.45
C GLY A 451 -15.82 15.71 -2.00
N LEU A 452 -15.43 15.76 -3.26
CA LEU A 452 -14.88 14.63 -4.00
C LEU A 452 -15.76 13.36 -3.90
N GLY A 453 -17.08 13.50 -3.79
CA GLY A 453 -18.03 12.40 -3.64
C GLY A 453 -18.07 11.76 -2.24
N MET A 454 -17.43 12.36 -1.25
CA MET A 454 -17.48 11.93 0.15
C MET A 454 -18.70 12.52 0.86
N THR A 455 -19.41 11.70 1.63
CA THR A 455 -20.55 12.14 2.44
C THR A 455 -20.24 12.10 3.94
N ALA A 456 -21.05 12.81 4.74
CA ALA A 456 -20.92 12.79 6.19
C ALA A 456 -21.13 11.38 6.78
N ALA A 457 -22.00 10.58 6.18
CA ALA A 457 -22.20 9.16 6.55
C ALA A 457 -20.90 8.35 6.40
N MET A 458 -20.11 8.60 5.37
CA MET A 458 -18.83 7.91 5.15
C MET A 458 -17.80 8.28 6.23
N VAL A 459 -17.80 9.52 6.73
CA VAL A 459 -16.94 9.93 7.85
C VAL A 459 -17.34 9.20 9.13
N ARG A 460 -18.64 9.14 9.44
CA ARG A 460 -19.16 8.42 10.61
C ARG A 460 -18.81 6.94 10.53
N TYR A 461 -19.05 6.33 9.38
CA TYR A 461 -18.69 4.95 9.13
C TYR A 461 -17.18 4.70 9.32
N ALA A 462 -16.33 5.59 8.84
CA ALA A 462 -14.87 5.49 9.02
C ALA A 462 -14.47 5.51 10.50
N VAL A 463 -15.11 6.35 11.33
CA VAL A 463 -14.88 6.42 12.78
C VAL A 463 -15.32 5.13 13.47
N HIS A 464 -16.52 4.63 13.17
CA HIS A 464 -17.11 3.51 13.89
C HIS A 464 -16.65 2.13 13.38
N GLN A 465 -16.38 2.00 12.08
CA GLN A 465 -16.16 0.71 11.43
C GLN A 465 -14.77 0.54 10.80
N GLU A 466 -14.05 1.65 10.55
CA GLU A 466 -12.77 1.60 9.84
C GLU A 466 -11.61 2.18 10.66
N PHE A 467 -11.73 2.21 11.98
CA PHE A 467 -10.67 2.58 12.94
C PHE A 467 -10.15 4.03 12.79
N ALA A 468 -10.86 4.94 12.12
CA ALA A 468 -10.39 6.30 11.91
C ALA A 468 -10.42 7.10 13.23
N MET A 469 -9.31 7.75 13.56
CA MET A 469 -9.12 8.54 14.76
C MET A 469 -8.70 9.99 14.47
N THR A 470 -8.18 10.25 13.27
CA THR A 470 -7.71 11.57 12.86
C THR A 470 -8.28 11.96 11.50
N VAL A 471 -8.29 13.27 11.19
CA VAL A 471 -8.66 13.78 9.85
C VAL A 471 -7.77 13.16 8.77
N GLU A 472 -6.48 12.95 9.07
CA GLU A 472 -5.55 12.28 8.17
C GLU A 472 -5.99 10.85 7.87
N ASP A 473 -6.42 10.08 8.87
CA ASP A 473 -6.91 8.72 8.65
C ASP A 473 -8.05 8.71 7.64
N VAL A 474 -8.99 9.63 7.78
CA VAL A 474 -10.15 9.76 6.89
C VAL A 474 -9.72 10.21 5.50
N LEU A 475 -9.13 11.40 5.37
CA LEU A 475 -8.92 12.06 4.08
C LEU A 475 -7.70 11.53 3.31
N ALA A 476 -6.76 10.86 3.96
CA ALA A 476 -5.62 10.25 3.28
C ALA A 476 -5.82 8.76 2.96
N ARG A 477 -6.58 7.99 3.79
CA ARG A 477 -6.62 6.52 3.67
C ARG A 477 -8.02 5.93 3.51
N ARG A 478 -9.07 6.52 4.12
CA ARG A 478 -10.45 6.05 3.87
C ARG A 478 -11.02 6.65 2.59
N TRP A 479 -10.67 7.90 2.26
CA TRP A 479 -11.19 8.58 1.08
C TRP A 479 -10.15 9.06 0.06
N ARG A 480 -8.93 9.00 0.26
CA ARG A 480 -7.85 9.37 -0.69
C ARG A 480 -7.83 10.85 -1.15
N ALA A 481 -8.63 11.75 -0.56
CA ALA A 481 -8.73 13.15 -0.96
C ALA A 481 -7.35 13.84 -1.01
N LEU A 482 -6.51 13.63 0.02
CA LEU A 482 -5.14 14.18 0.09
C LEU A 482 -4.28 13.76 -1.10
N PHE A 483 -4.44 12.52 -1.57
CA PHE A 483 -3.65 11.97 -2.68
C PHE A 483 -4.20 12.39 -4.05
N LEU A 484 -5.49 12.67 -4.17
CA LEU A 484 -6.13 13.08 -5.42
C LEU A 484 -6.02 14.59 -5.66
N ASP A 485 -6.33 15.37 -4.62
CA ASP A 485 -6.31 16.84 -4.66
C ASP A 485 -6.10 17.39 -3.24
N ALA A 486 -4.90 17.82 -2.93
CA ALA A 486 -4.55 18.32 -1.60
C ALA A 486 -5.26 19.64 -1.26
N ARG A 487 -5.66 20.48 -2.25
CA ARG A 487 -6.45 21.68 -2.02
C ARG A 487 -7.88 21.33 -1.63
N ALA A 488 -8.49 20.36 -2.33
CA ALA A 488 -9.81 19.87 -1.97
C ALA A 488 -9.79 19.22 -0.57
N ALA A 489 -8.79 18.41 -0.26
CA ALA A 489 -8.63 17.82 1.07
C ALA A 489 -8.52 18.88 2.18
N LEU A 490 -7.79 19.97 1.95
CA LEU A 490 -7.70 21.10 2.87
C LEU A 490 -9.05 21.76 3.12
N GLN A 491 -9.89 21.91 2.07
CA GLN A 491 -11.24 22.47 2.18
C GLN A 491 -12.20 21.53 2.92
N MET A 492 -12.07 20.22 2.75
CA MET A 492 -12.90 19.20 3.40
C MET A 492 -12.57 19.03 4.89
N ALA A 493 -11.31 19.26 5.28
CA ALA A 493 -10.78 18.94 6.60
C ALA A 493 -11.57 19.53 7.79
N PRO A 494 -12.02 20.81 7.81
CA PRO A 494 -12.78 21.36 8.93
C PRO A 494 -14.10 20.63 9.19
N ARG A 495 -14.84 20.28 8.12
CA ARG A 495 -16.12 19.57 8.24
C ARG A 495 -15.93 18.13 8.71
N VAL A 496 -14.89 17.44 8.20
CA VAL A 496 -14.52 16.10 8.68
C VAL A 496 -14.16 16.15 10.17
N ALA A 497 -13.35 17.12 10.59
CA ALA A 497 -12.97 17.29 12.00
C ALA A 497 -14.18 17.54 12.91
N GLU A 498 -15.13 18.36 12.47
CA GLU A 498 -16.38 18.63 13.21
C GLU A 498 -17.18 17.34 13.45
N ILE A 499 -17.40 16.55 12.38
CA ILE A 499 -18.12 15.27 12.47
C ILE A 499 -17.40 14.31 13.42
N MET A 500 -16.09 14.15 13.26
CA MET A 500 -15.29 13.23 14.09
C MET A 500 -15.35 13.58 15.58
N ARG A 501 -15.28 14.89 15.93
CA ARG A 501 -15.42 15.33 17.32
C ARG A 501 -16.81 14.99 17.89
N GLY A 502 -17.84 15.13 17.08
CA GLY A 502 -19.21 14.77 17.47
C GLY A 502 -19.37 13.27 17.75
N GLU A 503 -18.66 12.40 17.00
CA GLU A 503 -18.78 10.95 17.11
C GLU A 503 -18.00 10.33 18.27
N ASN A 504 -16.82 10.83 18.61
CA ASN A 504 -15.94 10.19 19.59
C ASN A 504 -15.39 11.11 20.69
N GLY A 505 -15.62 12.43 20.61
CA GLY A 505 -15.18 13.41 21.61
C GLY A 505 -13.66 13.64 21.65
N LEU A 506 -12.88 13.06 20.72
CA LEU A 506 -11.43 13.20 20.66
C LEU A 506 -11.03 14.35 19.73
N ASP A 507 -9.85 14.91 19.96
CA ASP A 507 -9.24 15.83 18.98
C ASP A 507 -8.84 15.04 17.73
N PRO A 508 -9.36 15.37 16.54
CA PRO A 508 -9.05 14.66 15.31
C PRO A 508 -7.78 15.14 14.61
N ASP A 509 -6.92 15.90 15.25
CA ASP A 509 -5.63 16.42 14.74
C ASP A 509 -5.79 17.26 13.45
N LEU A 510 -6.68 18.26 13.48
CA LEU A 510 -6.96 19.10 12.30
C LEU A 510 -5.71 19.89 11.84
N ASP A 511 -5.04 20.60 12.77
CA ASP A 511 -3.89 21.44 12.42
C ASP A 511 -2.70 20.64 11.84
N PRO A 512 -2.33 19.47 12.41
CA PRO A 512 -1.36 18.57 11.77
C PRO A 512 -1.75 18.16 10.35
N PHE A 513 -3.03 17.88 10.10
CA PHE A 513 -3.50 17.54 8.76
C PHE A 513 -3.44 18.72 7.78
N VAL A 514 -3.78 19.93 8.22
CA VAL A 514 -3.63 21.16 7.42
C VAL A 514 -2.17 21.34 6.99
N ALA A 515 -1.23 21.18 7.92
CA ALA A 515 0.21 21.24 7.62
C ALA A 515 0.62 20.15 6.61
N LEU A 516 0.05 18.94 6.73
CA LEU A 516 0.28 17.85 5.79
C LEU A 516 -0.27 18.17 4.38
N CYS A 517 -1.44 18.79 4.27
CA CYS A 517 -1.96 19.25 2.97
C CYS A 517 -0.99 20.21 2.27
N HIS A 518 -0.42 21.17 3.01
CA HIS A 518 0.59 22.07 2.46
C HIS A 518 1.86 21.34 2.00
N HIS A 519 2.24 20.26 2.66
CA HIS A 519 3.36 19.41 2.24
C HIS A 519 3.09 18.70 0.90
N TYR A 520 1.84 18.41 0.56
CA TYR A 520 1.42 17.74 -0.68
C TYR A 520 1.13 18.72 -1.84
N LEU A 521 1.13 20.02 -1.58
CA LEU A 521 0.98 21.06 -2.59
C LEU A 521 2.35 21.46 -3.17
N LEU A 522 2.38 21.76 -4.47
CA LEU A 522 3.54 22.41 -5.09
C LEU A 522 3.35 23.93 -5.09
N ASP A 523 4.43 24.63 -4.81
CA ASP A 523 4.50 26.06 -5.11
C ASP A 523 4.56 26.26 -6.63
N ALA A 524 3.49 26.84 -7.16
CA ALA A 524 3.37 27.11 -8.59
C ALA A 524 4.36 28.16 -9.10
N SER A 525 4.91 29.01 -8.21
CA SER A 525 5.84 30.10 -8.53
C SER A 525 7.31 29.68 -8.51
N ALA A 526 7.64 28.51 -7.96
CA ALA A 526 9.03 28.04 -7.94
C ALA A 526 9.54 27.81 -9.38
N PRO A 527 10.74 28.32 -9.74
CA PRO A 527 11.29 28.14 -11.08
C PRO A 527 11.45 26.64 -11.38
N ALA A 528 11.29 26.27 -12.65
CA ALA A 528 11.66 24.93 -13.11
C ALA A 528 13.17 24.76 -12.85
N ALA A 529 13.57 23.66 -12.23
CA ALA A 529 14.99 23.32 -12.16
C ALA A 529 15.47 23.02 -13.59
N ASP A 530 16.53 23.71 -14.02
CA ASP A 530 17.16 23.57 -15.35
C ASP A 530 17.69 22.15 -15.60
#